data_b6b59252c413b73cba00e249a03562e1
#
_entry.id   b6b59252c413b73cba00e249a03562e1
#
_cell.length_a   1.000
_cell.length_b   1.000
_cell.length_c   1.000
_cell.angle_alpha   90.00
_cell.angle_beta   90.00
_cell.angle_gamma   90.00
#
_symmetry.space_group_name_H-M   'P 1'
#
loop_
_entity.id
_entity.type
_entity.pdbx_description
1 polymer ?
#
loop_
_entity_poly.entity_id
_entity_poly.type
_entity_poly.pdbx_seq_one_letter_code
_entity_poly.pdbx_strand_id
1 'polypeptide(L)'
;MKLKLRLVQYLLMSLVGLATLASEVSVAQTHGTHEMIHTANMIPIEAMHNTKPLPISTLPSSPGQDAFGAIQEIITILESDPATNWSKVNINALREHLVDMDRLTTAASVAETKLKDGLKMVITGDKRTLQAIKTMVPAHALMINGVNGWVVVTTVNDQSTTLSVTSSQAQQIDHIRGLGFYGLMASGSHHQMHHLSLAKGNDVHSQ
;
A
#
# COMPACT_ATOMS: atom_id res chain seq x y z
N MET A 1 -27.94 -53.84 2.63
CA MET A 1 -27.52 -54.99 1.79
C MET A 1 -26.26 -54.62 1.04
N LYS A 2 -25.13 -55.22 1.50
CA LYS A 2 -23.83 -55.52 0.84
C LYS A 2 -23.15 -54.36 0.08
N LEU A 3 -22.13 -53.69 0.63
CA LEU A 3 -20.70 -54.10 0.73
C LEU A 3 -20.08 -54.43 -0.63
N LYS A 4 -19.11 -53.58 -1.08
CA LYS A 4 -17.87 -54.06 -1.68
C LYS A 4 -16.78 -52.97 -1.70
N LEU A 5 -15.88 -53.19 -0.77
CA LEU A 5 -14.48 -52.79 -0.68
C LEU A 5 -13.70 -53.31 -1.90
N ARG A 6 -12.87 -52.52 -2.54
CA ARG A 6 -11.71 -53.00 -3.32
C ARG A 6 -10.48 -52.15 -3.05
N LEU A 7 -9.69 -52.69 -2.16
CA LEU A 7 -8.28 -52.47 -1.97
C LEU A 7 -7.51 -53.17 -3.09
N VAL A 8 -6.62 -52.51 -3.78
CA VAL A 8 -5.57 -53.16 -4.59
C VAL A 8 -4.25 -52.47 -4.27
N GLN A 9 -3.46 -53.20 -3.53
CA GLN A 9 -2.02 -53.10 -3.33
C GLN A 9 -1.31 -53.51 -4.62
N TYR A 10 -0.29 -52.75 -5.01
CA TYR A 10 0.85 -53.33 -5.75
C TYR A 10 2.16 -52.82 -5.16
N LEU A 11 2.85 -53.79 -4.74
CA LEU A 11 4.10 -53.97 -4.08
C LEU A 11 5.23 -54.11 -5.11
N LEU A 12 6.36 -53.48 -4.82
CA LEU A 12 7.76 -53.91 -4.95
C LEU A 12 8.32 -54.40 -6.32
N MET A 13 9.48 -53.88 -6.58
CA MET A 13 10.80 -54.49 -7.03
C MET A 13 11.42 -53.62 -8.10
N SER A 14 12.71 -53.30 -8.23
CA SER A 14 14.02 -53.79 -7.74
C SER A 14 15.04 -52.75 -8.19
N LEU A 15 15.96 -52.40 -7.42
CA LEU A 15 17.36 -52.78 -7.14
C LEU A 15 18.29 -52.97 -8.37
N VAL A 16 19.55 -52.45 -8.22
CA VAL A 16 20.81 -52.70 -8.96
C VAL A 16 21.11 -51.67 -10.05
N GLY A 17 22.17 -50.89 -9.92
CA GLY A 17 23.60 -51.03 -9.91
C GLY A 17 24.29 -49.70 -10.06
N LEU A 18 25.12 -49.35 -9.20
CA LEU A 18 26.57 -49.33 -9.18
C LEU A 18 27.25 -48.69 -10.40
N ALA A 19 27.84 -47.48 -10.21
CA ALA A 19 29.20 -47.18 -10.61
C ALA A 19 29.64 -45.82 -10.12
N THR A 20 30.63 -45.82 -9.29
CA THR A 20 31.48 -44.78 -8.77
C THR A 20 32.26 -44.09 -9.88
N LEU A 21 32.31 -42.76 -9.86
CA LEU A 21 33.46 -42.00 -10.31
C LEU A 21 33.58 -40.79 -9.39
N ALA A 22 34.47 -40.93 -8.41
CA ALA A 22 34.96 -39.84 -7.61
C ALA A 22 35.87 -38.96 -8.48
N SER A 23 35.49 -37.72 -8.68
CA SER A 23 36.40 -36.64 -9.10
C SER A 23 36.57 -35.75 -7.89
N GLU A 24 37.60 -35.93 -7.15
CA GLU A 24 38.07 -35.00 -6.14
C GLU A 24 38.54 -33.71 -6.88
N VAL A 25 37.71 -32.68 -6.85
CA VAL A 25 38.20 -31.34 -7.11
C VAL A 25 38.57 -30.75 -5.75
N SER A 26 39.83 -30.76 -5.47
CA SER A 26 40.43 -30.02 -4.38
C SER A 26 40.26 -28.53 -4.64
N VAL A 27 39.25 -27.92 -4.05
CA VAL A 27 39.17 -26.46 -4.00
C VAL A 27 39.94 -26.00 -2.78
N ALA A 28 41.12 -25.44 -3.01
CA ALA A 28 41.88 -24.72 -2.01
C ALA A 28 40.99 -23.60 -1.43
N GLN A 29 40.64 -23.74 -0.15
CA GLN A 29 40.08 -22.65 0.64
C GLN A 29 41.17 -21.61 0.87
N THR A 30 41.22 -20.60 0.02
CA THR A 30 41.86 -19.33 0.38
C THR A 30 40.89 -18.65 1.37
N HIS A 31 41.29 -18.65 2.64
CA HIS A 31 40.76 -17.70 3.61
C HIS A 31 41.15 -16.27 3.16
N GLY A 32 40.32 -15.71 2.28
CA GLY A 32 40.30 -14.29 2.07
C GLY A 32 39.53 -13.68 3.25
N THR A 33 40.27 -13.12 4.19
CA THR A 33 39.71 -12.16 5.14
C THR A 33 39.14 -11.02 4.31
N HIS A 34 37.82 -11.03 4.10
CA HIS A 34 37.09 -9.85 3.66
C HIS A 34 37.12 -8.84 4.83
N GLU A 35 38.21 -8.10 4.91
CA GLU A 35 38.12 -6.77 5.50
C GLU A 35 37.15 -5.98 4.63
N MET A 36 35.90 -5.92 5.05
CA MET A 36 34.97 -4.89 4.57
C MET A 36 35.51 -3.56 5.08
N ILE A 37 36.35 -2.95 4.28
CA ILE A 37 36.64 -1.53 4.42
C ILE A 37 35.32 -0.82 4.08
N HIS A 38 34.48 -0.63 5.10
CA HIS A 38 33.48 0.42 5.09
C HIS A 38 34.22 1.75 5.12
N THR A 39 34.79 2.14 4.00
CA THR A 39 34.99 3.56 3.73
C THR A 39 33.58 4.10 3.52
N ALA A 40 32.83 4.26 4.63
CA ALA A 40 31.77 5.23 4.67
C ALA A 40 32.43 6.55 4.28
N ASN A 41 32.18 6.95 3.05
CA ASN A 41 32.46 8.32 2.61
C ASN A 41 31.46 9.17 3.43
N MET A 42 31.82 9.40 4.69
CA MET A 42 31.09 10.31 5.57
C MET A 42 31.27 11.70 4.96
N ILE A 43 30.28 12.12 4.20
CA ILE A 43 30.16 13.51 3.78
C ILE A 43 30.16 14.30 5.11
N PRO A 44 31.11 15.22 5.31
CA PRO A 44 31.14 16.00 6.54
C PRO A 44 29.80 16.68 6.76
N ILE A 45 29.27 16.61 7.98
CA ILE A 45 27.97 17.22 8.36
C ILE A 45 27.90 18.69 7.94
N GLU A 46 29.04 19.37 7.89
CA GLU A 46 29.15 20.76 7.42
C GLU A 46 28.82 20.95 5.94
N ALA A 47 28.98 19.91 5.09
CA ALA A 47 28.63 19.96 3.67
C ALA A 47 27.10 19.87 3.46
N MET A 48 26.34 19.37 4.43
CA MET A 48 24.88 19.29 4.37
C MET A 48 24.19 20.63 4.60
N HIS A 49 24.86 21.60 5.22
CA HIS A 49 24.25 22.92 5.52
C HIS A 49 24.42 23.97 4.41
N ASN A 50 25.12 23.65 3.33
CA ASN A 50 25.43 24.63 2.28
C ASN A 50 24.80 24.33 0.93
N THR A 51 23.75 23.48 0.88
CA THR A 51 22.94 23.32 -0.31
C THR A 51 21.96 24.47 -0.42
N LYS A 52 22.06 25.27 -1.49
CA LYS A 52 21.08 26.27 -1.86
C LYS A 52 19.68 25.63 -1.76
N PRO A 53 18.71 26.20 -1.01
CA PRO A 53 17.40 25.61 -0.88
C PRO A 53 16.78 25.42 -2.27
N LEU A 54 16.42 24.18 -2.60
CA LEU A 54 15.59 23.88 -3.76
C LEU A 54 14.27 24.65 -3.59
N PRO A 55 13.63 25.13 -4.66
CA PRO A 55 12.32 25.75 -4.55
C PRO A 55 11.36 24.73 -3.92
N ILE A 56 10.90 25.03 -2.72
CA ILE A 56 10.01 24.17 -1.96
C ILE A 56 8.65 24.22 -2.61
N SER A 57 8.14 23.09 -3.06
CA SER A 57 6.76 22.97 -3.47
C SER A 57 5.85 23.27 -2.27
N THR A 58 4.86 24.12 -2.45
CA THR A 58 3.84 24.38 -1.41
C THR A 58 2.87 23.22 -1.23
N LEU A 59 2.90 22.24 -2.14
CA LEU A 59 2.06 21.05 -2.12
C LEU A 59 2.93 19.80 -2.04
N PRO A 60 2.49 18.78 -1.25
CA PRO A 60 3.16 17.49 -1.21
C PRO A 60 3.17 16.84 -2.59
N SER A 61 4.32 16.31 -3.01
CA SER A 61 4.52 15.65 -4.30
C SER A 61 4.72 14.12 -4.15
N SER A 62 5.15 13.67 -2.97
CA SER A 62 5.34 12.24 -2.71
C SER A 62 4.01 11.54 -2.46
N PRO A 63 3.77 10.36 -3.06
CA PRO A 63 2.50 9.63 -2.91
C PRO A 63 2.29 9.05 -1.50
N GLY A 64 3.31 9.06 -0.61
CA GLY A 64 3.15 8.68 0.79
C GLY A 64 3.16 7.18 1.06
N GLN A 65 3.75 6.37 0.19
CA GLN A 65 3.95 4.94 0.46
C GLN A 65 5.05 4.69 1.50
N ASP A 66 6.03 5.56 1.56
CA ASP A 66 6.99 5.65 2.66
C ASP A 66 6.49 6.68 3.67
N ALA A 67 6.02 6.21 4.82
CA ALA A 67 5.46 7.07 5.85
C ALA A 67 6.46 8.14 6.33
N PHE A 68 7.74 7.81 6.43
CA PHE A 68 8.76 8.79 6.80
C PHE A 68 9.01 9.82 5.69
N GLY A 69 9.02 9.41 4.43
CA GLY A 69 9.15 10.32 3.30
C GLY A 69 8.00 11.33 3.24
N ALA A 70 6.76 10.84 3.40
CA ALA A 70 5.58 11.69 3.46
C ALA A 70 5.61 12.67 4.65
N ILE A 71 5.98 12.19 5.83
CA ILE A 71 6.12 13.04 7.03
C ILE A 71 7.21 14.09 6.83
N GLN A 72 8.36 13.72 6.26
CA GLN A 72 9.47 14.65 6.00
C GLN A 72 9.06 15.75 5.02
N GLU A 73 8.37 15.40 3.93
CA GLU A 73 7.87 16.39 2.97
C GLU A 73 6.91 17.38 3.64
N ILE A 74 5.97 16.89 4.44
CA ILE A 74 5.02 17.74 5.19
C ILE A 74 5.75 18.65 6.18
N ILE A 75 6.73 18.14 6.94
CA ILE A 75 7.54 18.96 7.86
C ILE A 75 8.24 20.08 7.09
N THR A 76 8.87 19.77 5.95
CA THR A 76 9.55 20.75 5.11
C THR A 76 8.60 21.87 4.67
N ILE A 77 7.38 21.52 4.26
CA ILE A 77 6.35 22.48 3.85
C ILE A 77 5.95 23.36 5.06
N LEU A 78 5.68 22.74 6.22
CA LEU A 78 5.28 23.48 7.44
C LEU A 78 6.38 24.42 7.93
N GLU A 79 7.64 24.02 7.87
CA GLU A 79 8.80 24.84 8.25
C GLU A 79 9.04 26.00 7.30
N SER A 80 8.71 25.85 6.03
CA SER A 80 8.87 26.89 5.02
C SER A 80 7.78 27.97 5.05
N ASP A 81 6.64 27.69 5.68
CA ASP A 81 5.50 28.59 5.80
C ASP A 81 5.57 29.36 7.13
N PRO A 82 5.94 30.68 7.12
CA PRO A 82 6.03 31.47 8.36
C PRO A 82 4.67 31.65 9.06
N ALA A 83 3.56 31.37 8.37
CA ALA A 83 2.22 31.41 8.95
C ALA A 83 1.82 30.10 9.64
N THR A 84 2.71 29.09 9.69
CA THR A 84 2.42 27.81 10.34
C THR A 84 2.16 27.98 11.84
N ASN A 85 0.96 27.59 12.25
CA ASN A 85 0.61 27.56 13.67
C ASN A 85 1.09 26.26 14.33
N TRP A 86 2.32 26.25 14.81
CA TRP A 86 2.96 25.09 15.43
C TRP A 86 2.22 24.52 16.64
N SER A 87 1.41 25.34 17.34
CA SER A 87 0.60 24.85 18.46
C SER A 87 -0.55 23.91 18.03
N LYS A 88 -0.90 23.94 16.75
CA LYS A 88 -1.95 23.08 16.15
C LYS A 88 -1.38 21.92 15.34
N VAL A 89 -0.09 21.95 15.02
CA VAL A 89 0.52 20.88 14.21
C VAL A 89 0.40 19.54 14.93
N ASN A 90 -0.09 18.53 14.22
CA ASN A 90 -0.33 17.19 14.73
C ASN A 90 0.23 16.12 13.79
N ILE A 91 1.54 15.89 13.85
CA ILE A 91 2.23 14.86 13.07
C ILE A 91 1.77 13.44 13.45
N ASN A 92 1.31 13.23 14.70
CA ASN A 92 0.77 11.93 15.09
C ASN A 92 -0.52 11.59 14.34
N ALA A 93 -1.40 12.56 14.09
CA ALA A 93 -2.60 12.35 13.28
C ALA A 93 -2.25 11.96 11.82
N LEU A 94 -1.27 12.64 11.23
CA LEU A 94 -0.74 12.27 9.92
C LEU A 94 -0.17 10.84 9.94
N ARG A 95 0.65 10.49 10.93
CA ARG A 95 1.20 9.14 11.08
C ARG A 95 0.10 8.07 11.15
N GLU A 96 -0.93 8.27 11.99
CA GLU A 96 -2.04 7.32 12.11
C GLU A 96 -2.76 7.14 10.76
N HIS A 97 -2.98 8.22 10.02
CA HIS A 97 -3.58 8.17 8.69
C HIS A 97 -2.73 7.37 7.70
N LEU A 98 -1.41 7.59 7.67
CA LEU A 98 -0.48 6.84 6.81
C LEU A 98 -0.46 5.35 7.16
N VAL A 99 -0.52 5.00 8.46
CA VAL A 99 -0.65 3.61 8.91
C VAL A 99 -1.97 3.00 8.42
N ASP A 100 -3.08 3.73 8.46
CA ASP A 100 -4.36 3.25 7.96
C ASP A 100 -4.34 3.06 6.44
N MET A 101 -3.69 3.94 5.67
CA MET A 101 -3.45 3.76 4.23
C MET A 101 -2.65 2.48 3.94
N ASP A 102 -1.55 2.26 4.68
CA ASP A 102 -0.74 1.04 4.54
C ASP A 102 -1.58 -0.21 4.81
N ARG A 103 -2.42 -0.19 5.85
CA ARG A 103 -3.29 -1.34 6.16
C ARG A 103 -4.31 -1.63 5.07
N LEU A 104 -4.82 -0.62 4.38
CA LEU A 104 -5.71 -0.83 3.24
C LEU A 104 -5.00 -1.58 2.10
N THR A 105 -3.73 -1.31 1.86
CA THR A 105 -2.97 -1.92 0.77
C THR A 105 -2.40 -3.28 1.14
N THR A 106 -2.04 -3.50 2.40
CA THR A 106 -1.27 -4.69 2.84
C THR A 106 -2.10 -5.72 3.59
N ALA A 107 -3.20 -5.31 4.26
CA ALA A 107 -3.96 -6.16 5.18
C ALA A 107 -5.45 -6.26 4.86
N ALA A 108 -5.99 -5.48 3.93
CA ALA A 108 -7.38 -5.62 3.51
C ALA A 108 -7.55 -6.81 2.54
N SER A 109 -8.65 -7.53 2.69
CA SER A 109 -9.09 -8.55 1.76
C SER A 109 -10.24 -8.03 0.93
N VAL A 110 -10.19 -8.19 -0.39
CA VAL A 110 -11.17 -7.65 -1.33
C VAL A 110 -11.75 -8.78 -2.17
N ALA A 111 -13.08 -8.90 -2.14
CA ALA A 111 -13.83 -9.76 -3.05
C ALA A 111 -14.51 -8.90 -4.13
N GLU A 112 -14.10 -9.08 -5.38
CA GLU A 112 -14.58 -8.31 -6.52
C GLU A 112 -15.65 -9.08 -7.30
N THR A 113 -16.70 -8.39 -7.71
CA THR A 113 -17.77 -8.90 -8.56
C THR A 113 -18.00 -7.94 -9.72
N LYS A 114 -17.83 -8.41 -10.95
CA LYS A 114 -18.13 -7.63 -12.15
C LYS A 114 -19.64 -7.39 -12.23
N LEU A 115 -20.03 -6.13 -12.32
CA LEU A 115 -21.38 -5.70 -12.66
C LEU A 115 -21.49 -5.49 -14.17
N LYS A 116 -22.71 -5.39 -14.70
CA LYS A 116 -22.94 -5.08 -16.12
C LYS A 116 -22.26 -3.75 -16.50
N ASP A 117 -22.31 -2.80 -15.62
CA ASP A 117 -21.91 -1.39 -15.79
C ASP A 117 -20.73 -0.95 -14.92
N GLY A 118 -19.99 -1.88 -14.29
CA GLY A 118 -18.86 -1.55 -13.44
C GLY A 118 -18.33 -2.69 -12.61
N LEU A 119 -18.00 -2.38 -11.34
CA LEU A 119 -17.39 -3.30 -10.39
C LEU A 119 -17.99 -3.08 -8.98
N LYS A 120 -18.30 -4.18 -8.29
CA LYS A 120 -18.66 -4.20 -6.87
C LYS A 120 -17.53 -4.88 -6.10
N MET A 121 -17.12 -4.28 -5.02
CA MET A 121 -16.04 -4.74 -4.15
C MET A 121 -16.57 -4.85 -2.71
N VAL A 122 -16.32 -6.00 -2.07
CA VAL A 122 -16.59 -6.20 -0.64
C VAL A 122 -15.25 -6.28 0.06
N ILE A 123 -14.99 -5.31 0.94
CA ILE A 123 -13.71 -5.12 1.59
C ILE A 123 -13.83 -5.53 3.07
N THR A 124 -12.94 -6.41 3.52
CA THR A 124 -12.87 -6.94 4.88
C THR A 124 -11.43 -6.88 5.40
N GLY A 125 -11.25 -7.13 6.70
CA GLY A 125 -9.94 -7.16 7.33
C GLY A 125 -10.03 -7.51 8.81
N ASP A 126 -8.89 -7.53 9.50
CA ASP A 126 -8.87 -7.61 10.96
C ASP A 126 -9.53 -6.38 11.60
N LYS A 127 -9.69 -6.37 12.91
CA LYS A 127 -10.38 -5.29 13.64
C LYS A 127 -9.81 -3.90 13.32
N ARG A 128 -8.49 -3.73 13.29
CA ARG A 128 -7.85 -2.44 13.01
C ARG A 128 -8.00 -2.05 11.54
N THR A 129 -7.76 -2.99 10.64
CA THR A 129 -7.93 -2.80 9.19
C THR A 129 -9.38 -2.46 8.84
N LEU A 130 -10.33 -3.15 9.48
CA LEU A 130 -11.76 -2.87 9.27
C LEU A 130 -12.16 -1.45 9.71
N GLN A 131 -11.54 -0.93 10.78
CA GLN A 131 -11.76 0.45 11.19
C GLN A 131 -11.24 1.43 10.12
N ALA A 132 -10.02 1.22 9.60
CA ALA A 132 -9.46 2.01 8.51
C ALA A 132 -10.37 1.95 7.27
N ILE A 133 -10.81 0.75 6.87
CA ILE A 133 -11.73 0.54 5.75
C ILE A 133 -13.03 1.36 5.91
N LYS A 134 -13.65 1.30 7.10
CA LYS A 134 -14.91 2.00 7.38
C LYS A 134 -14.79 3.52 7.33
N THR A 135 -13.63 4.05 7.64
CA THR A 135 -13.36 5.49 7.61
C THR A 135 -12.93 5.95 6.22
N MET A 136 -11.94 5.28 5.64
CA MET A 136 -11.27 5.77 4.44
C MET A 136 -12.02 5.47 3.15
N VAL A 137 -12.63 4.29 3.03
CA VAL A 137 -13.33 3.90 1.78
C VAL A 137 -14.53 4.81 1.49
N PRO A 138 -15.43 5.12 2.44
CA PRO A 138 -16.51 6.08 2.19
C PRO A 138 -16.02 7.49 1.92
N ALA A 139 -15.01 7.97 2.65
CA ALA A 139 -14.45 9.30 2.44
C ALA A 139 -13.85 9.44 1.03
N HIS A 140 -13.06 8.44 0.60
CA HIS A 140 -12.49 8.42 -0.75
C HIS A 140 -13.56 8.29 -1.85
N ALA A 141 -14.60 7.49 -1.61
CA ALA A 141 -15.73 7.33 -2.53
C ALA A 141 -16.41 8.66 -2.88
N LEU A 142 -16.55 9.56 -1.89
CA LEU A 142 -17.08 10.91 -2.12
C LEU A 142 -16.18 11.72 -3.05
N MET A 143 -14.86 11.56 -2.96
CA MET A 143 -13.88 12.31 -3.74
C MET A 143 -13.84 11.87 -5.21
N ILE A 144 -14.07 10.58 -5.49
CA ILE A 144 -14.03 10.03 -6.84
C ILE A 144 -15.42 9.96 -7.49
N ASN A 145 -16.50 10.22 -6.76
CA ASN A 145 -17.84 10.24 -7.32
C ASN A 145 -17.99 11.38 -8.32
N GLY A 146 -18.47 11.09 -9.52
CA GLY A 146 -18.59 12.02 -10.64
C GLY A 146 -17.31 12.13 -11.50
N VAL A 147 -16.15 11.71 -11.02
CA VAL A 147 -14.91 11.70 -11.81
C VAL A 147 -15.10 10.75 -12.99
N ASN A 148 -14.76 11.20 -14.20
CA ASN A 148 -14.92 10.42 -15.43
C ASN A 148 -16.36 9.88 -15.67
N GLY A 149 -17.36 10.50 -15.07
CA GLY A 149 -18.74 10.03 -15.14
C GLY A 149 -19.01 8.75 -14.31
N TRP A 150 -18.19 8.51 -13.27
CA TRP A 150 -18.38 7.39 -12.34
C TRP A 150 -19.51 7.71 -11.35
N VAL A 151 -20.32 6.71 -11.08
CA VAL A 151 -21.29 6.72 -9.97
C VAL A 151 -20.74 5.79 -8.89
N VAL A 152 -20.49 6.34 -7.72
CA VAL A 152 -19.83 5.63 -6.62
C VAL A 152 -20.77 5.54 -5.43
N VAL A 153 -20.98 4.31 -4.94
CA VAL A 153 -21.86 4.02 -3.81
C VAL A 153 -21.10 3.16 -2.80
N THR A 154 -21.20 3.54 -1.52
CA THR A 154 -20.67 2.75 -0.41
C THR A 154 -21.77 2.30 0.54
N THR A 155 -21.56 1.11 1.13
CA THR A 155 -22.40 0.61 2.23
C THR A 155 -21.47 0.04 3.30
N VAL A 156 -21.57 0.58 4.52
CA VAL A 156 -20.76 0.16 5.66
C VAL A 156 -21.59 -0.79 6.53
N ASN A 157 -21.03 -1.97 6.82
CA ASN A 157 -21.62 -2.98 7.72
C ASN A 157 -20.64 -3.27 8.87
N ASP A 158 -21.08 -4.08 9.84
CA ASP A 158 -20.24 -4.42 11.00
C ASP A 158 -18.92 -5.09 10.63
N GLN A 159 -18.91 -5.95 9.62
CA GLN A 159 -17.77 -6.80 9.24
C GLN A 159 -17.16 -6.45 7.87
N SER A 160 -17.73 -5.47 7.15
CA SER A 160 -17.29 -5.15 5.80
C SER A 160 -17.71 -3.74 5.38
N THR A 161 -17.05 -3.22 4.36
CA THR A 161 -17.55 -2.10 3.56
C THR A 161 -17.70 -2.56 2.12
N THR A 162 -18.82 -2.25 1.51
CA THR A 162 -19.04 -2.48 0.09
C THR A 162 -18.81 -1.16 -0.67
N LEU A 163 -18.01 -1.21 -1.72
CA LEU A 163 -17.81 -0.13 -2.68
C LEU A 163 -18.30 -0.60 -4.04
N SER A 164 -19.19 0.15 -4.66
CA SER A 164 -19.66 -0.09 -6.03
C SER A 164 -19.34 1.13 -6.87
N VAL A 165 -18.67 0.91 -8.00
CA VAL A 165 -18.33 1.96 -8.97
C VAL A 165 -18.88 1.55 -10.32
N THR A 166 -19.70 2.41 -10.91
CA THR A 166 -20.39 2.15 -12.18
C THR A 166 -20.27 3.33 -13.12
N SER A 167 -20.45 3.08 -14.42
CA SER A 167 -20.53 4.14 -15.45
C SER A 167 -21.45 3.69 -16.58
N SER A 168 -22.07 4.65 -17.24
CA SER A 168 -22.83 4.42 -18.48
C SER A 168 -21.94 4.31 -19.74
N GLN A 169 -20.65 4.64 -19.61
CA GLN A 169 -19.70 4.66 -20.74
C GLN A 169 -18.88 3.38 -20.77
N ALA A 170 -18.93 2.65 -21.87
CA ALA A 170 -18.25 1.33 -22.01
C ALA A 170 -16.74 1.40 -21.69
N GLN A 171 -16.05 2.44 -22.18
CA GLN A 171 -14.63 2.63 -21.91
C GLN A 171 -14.35 2.83 -20.40
N GLN A 172 -15.24 3.50 -19.68
CA GLN A 172 -15.09 3.69 -18.23
C GLN A 172 -15.40 2.42 -17.45
N ILE A 173 -16.28 1.58 -17.93
CA ILE A 173 -16.54 0.26 -17.33
C ILE A 173 -15.27 -0.59 -17.33
N ASP A 174 -14.56 -0.64 -18.45
CA ASP A 174 -13.31 -1.38 -18.54
C ASP A 174 -12.20 -0.74 -17.71
N HIS A 175 -12.15 0.60 -17.67
CA HIS A 175 -11.23 1.34 -16.81
C HIS A 175 -11.46 1.03 -15.32
N ILE A 176 -12.71 1.10 -14.84
CA ILE A 176 -13.09 0.73 -13.46
C ILE A 176 -12.64 -0.69 -13.13
N ARG A 177 -12.91 -1.65 -14.02
CA ARG A 177 -12.55 -3.05 -13.83
C ARG A 177 -11.03 -3.28 -13.84
N GLY A 178 -10.31 -2.53 -14.67
CA GLY A 178 -8.85 -2.58 -14.74
C GLY A 178 -8.16 -2.00 -13.52
N LEU A 179 -8.73 -0.95 -12.93
CA LEU A 179 -8.22 -0.34 -11.69
C LEU A 179 -8.44 -1.26 -10.48
N GLY A 180 -9.58 -1.95 -10.42
CA GLY A 180 -9.96 -2.71 -9.23
C GLY A 180 -10.02 -1.86 -7.97
N PHE A 181 -10.08 -2.48 -6.82
CA PHE A 181 -10.15 -1.74 -5.55
C PHE A 181 -8.95 -0.80 -5.35
N TYR A 182 -7.74 -1.34 -5.48
CA TYR A 182 -6.53 -0.58 -5.15
C TYR A 182 -6.26 0.58 -6.10
N GLY A 183 -6.51 0.38 -7.40
CA GLY A 183 -6.40 1.46 -8.39
C GLY A 183 -7.44 2.55 -8.17
N LEU A 184 -8.67 2.19 -7.82
CA LEU A 184 -9.72 3.16 -7.48
C LEU A 184 -9.36 3.95 -6.23
N MET A 185 -8.86 3.29 -5.16
CA MET A 185 -8.40 3.97 -3.94
C MET A 185 -7.18 4.86 -4.15
N ALA A 186 -6.34 4.56 -5.14
CA ALA A 186 -5.20 5.41 -5.51
C ALA A 186 -5.56 6.53 -6.50
N SER A 187 -6.78 6.52 -7.04
CA SER A 187 -7.22 7.52 -8.01
C SER A 187 -7.47 8.88 -7.36
N GLY A 188 -7.22 9.95 -8.12
CA GLY A 188 -7.39 11.32 -7.65
C GLY A 188 -6.14 11.87 -6.96
N SER A 189 -5.95 13.19 -7.05
CA SER A 189 -4.77 13.91 -6.54
C SER A 189 -4.99 14.58 -5.19
N HIS A 190 -5.99 14.12 -4.42
CA HIS A 190 -6.37 14.77 -3.15
C HIS A 190 -5.57 14.31 -1.92
N HIS A 191 -4.87 13.17 -2.00
CA HIS A 191 -4.13 12.59 -0.86
C HIS A 191 -3.10 13.56 -0.28
N GLN A 192 -2.34 14.25 -1.12
CA GLN A 192 -1.28 15.17 -0.68
C GLN A 192 -1.85 16.36 0.11
N MET A 193 -2.95 16.94 -0.36
CA MET A 193 -3.63 18.04 0.35
C MET A 193 -4.25 17.58 1.66
N HIS A 194 -4.77 16.35 1.69
CA HIS A 194 -5.32 15.72 2.87
C HIS A 194 -4.24 15.51 3.95
N HIS A 195 -3.06 15.01 3.59
CA HIS A 195 -1.92 14.84 4.50
C HIS A 195 -1.50 16.16 5.13
N LEU A 196 -1.37 17.22 4.33
CA LEU A 196 -1.01 18.55 4.83
C LEU A 196 -2.08 19.10 5.77
N SER A 197 -3.36 18.90 5.45
CA SER A 197 -4.49 19.35 6.28
C SER A 197 -4.51 18.65 7.64
N LEU A 198 -4.33 17.32 7.67
CA LEU A 198 -4.19 16.55 8.91
C LEU A 198 -3.03 17.04 9.78
N ALA A 199 -1.87 17.25 9.17
CA ALA A 199 -0.68 17.71 9.88
C ALA A 199 -0.87 19.12 10.47
N LYS A 200 -1.64 19.99 9.82
CA LYS A 200 -2.04 21.31 10.34
C LYS A 200 -3.06 21.24 11.48
N GLY A 201 -3.50 20.04 11.87
CA GLY A 201 -4.46 19.82 12.95
C GLY A 201 -5.91 20.04 12.55
N ASN A 202 -6.23 20.01 11.24
CA ASN A 202 -7.61 20.07 10.78
C ASN A 202 -8.25 18.68 10.87
N ASP A 203 -9.47 18.60 11.38
CA ASP A 203 -10.27 17.38 11.32
C ASP A 203 -10.89 17.26 9.93
N VAL A 204 -10.36 16.36 9.11
CA VAL A 204 -10.79 16.15 7.71
C VAL A 204 -11.75 14.98 7.55
N HIS A 205 -12.09 14.29 8.64
CA HIS A 205 -13.00 13.13 8.66
C HIS A 205 -14.36 13.42 9.32
N SER A 206 -14.60 14.64 9.80
CA SER A 206 -15.79 15.04 10.54
C SER A 206 -16.88 15.75 9.69
N GLN A 207 -16.88 15.55 8.35
CA GLN A 207 -17.95 16.09 7.50
C GLN A 207 -18.95 15.01 7.12
#